data_d85bb9c73e06c167e49dc8f69e76b585
#
_entry.id   d85bb9c73e06c167e49dc8f69e76b585
#
_cell.length_a   1.000
_cell.length_b   1.000
_cell.length_c   1.000
_cell.angle_alpha   90.00
_cell.angle_beta   90.00
_cell.angle_gamma   90.00
#
_symmetry.space_group_name_H-M   'P 1'
#
loop_
_entity.id
_entity.type
_entity.pdbx_description
1 polymer ?
#
loop_
_entity_poly.entity_id
_entity_poly.type
_entity_poly.pdbx_seq_one_letter_code
_entity_poly.pdbx_strand_id
1 'polypeptide(L)'
;MRYGIFSLLKNSLSGHQNWPAAWREPEPKLSYDVIIVGGGHGLATAYYLAKEHSITNVAVLEKGWLGSGNIGRNTTIIRSNYMLPENNPFYEWSMKLWENFEQDLNFNAMVSQRGVLNLCHSDAQYDAFARRGNAMRIDGGDAVLLDAQGVRKLYPFFDFDNARFPIRGGLLQPRGGTVRHDAVPWAYARAADARGVDIIQNCEVTGIKIDNGRVAGVYTTRGFIGCRKLGLAAAGNSSEVGAMAGLRLPIESHVMQAFVSEGLKPLIDGVVTFGAGHFYVSQSDKGGLVFGGDIDGYNSYARRGNLAMVEHVIEAGVAMIPGLARVRVLRSWGGIVDMSMDGSPIIDKTDIEGLYLNAGWCYGGFKATPASGWCFAHTIARNEAHALNAAFRLDRFRRGYTIDEKGVGATPNLH
;
A
#
# COMPACT_ATOMS: atom_id res chain seq x y z
N MET A 1 -10.25 15.67 16.07
CA MET A 1 -11.24 16.76 16.17
C MET A 1 -12.47 16.17 16.85
N ARG A 2 -12.87 16.67 18.00
CA ARG A 2 -14.11 16.18 18.64
C ARG A 2 -15.28 16.95 18.02
N TYR A 3 -16.18 16.25 17.38
CA TYR A 3 -17.44 16.81 16.90
C TYR A 3 -18.39 16.97 18.08
N GLY A 4 -18.45 18.16 18.66
CA GLY A 4 -19.38 18.50 19.72
C GLY A 4 -20.47 19.44 19.19
N ILE A 5 -21.63 19.49 19.86
CA ILE A 5 -22.77 20.34 19.48
C ILE A 5 -22.36 21.81 19.37
N PHE A 6 -21.46 22.29 20.22
CA PHE A 6 -20.96 23.66 20.18
C PHE A 6 -20.07 23.91 18.94
N SER A 7 -19.27 22.94 18.50
CA SER A 7 -18.52 23.05 17.24
C SER A 7 -19.45 23.09 16.03
N LEU A 8 -20.52 22.28 16.07
CA LEU A 8 -21.51 22.29 15.00
C LEU A 8 -22.22 23.66 14.90
N LEU A 9 -22.70 24.19 16.04
CA LEU A 9 -23.33 25.50 16.10
C LEU A 9 -22.39 26.62 15.64
N LYS A 10 -21.17 26.66 16.15
CA LYS A 10 -20.17 27.65 15.76
C LYS A 10 -19.91 27.60 14.23
N ASN A 11 -19.72 26.43 13.67
CA ASN A 11 -19.43 26.26 12.24
C ASN A 11 -20.66 26.62 11.39
N SER A 12 -21.87 26.27 11.83
CA SER A 12 -23.10 26.66 11.15
C SER A 12 -23.29 28.16 11.12
N LEU A 13 -23.07 28.84 12.26
CA LEU A 13 -23.17 30.30 12.35
C LEU A 13 -22.11 31.04 11.54
N SER A 14 -20.93 30.44 11.34
CA SER A 14 -19.88 30.99 10.47
C SER A 14 -20.04 30.64 8.99
N GLY A 15 -21.14 30.01 8.59
CA GLY A 15 -21.36 29.55 7.22
C GLY A 15 -20.35 28.50 6.77
N HIS A 16 -19.80 27.72 7.72
CA HIS A 16 -18.74 26.73 7.50
C HIS A 16 -17.45 27.32 6.90
N GLN A 17 -17.17 28.59 7.16
CA GLN A 17 -15.95 29.27 6.72
C GLN A 17 -14.88 29.27 7.80
N ASN A 18 -13.63 29.55 7.39
CA ASN A 18 -12.48 29.69 8.28
C ASN A 18 -12.16 28.44 9.12
N TRP A 19 -12.31 27.25 8.52
CA TRP A 19 -11.87 26.02 9.14
C TRP A 19 -10.34 26.03 9.29
N PRO A 20 -9.81 25.62 10.44
CA PRO A 20 -8.37 25.45 10.57
C PRO A 20 -7.86 24.41 9.59
N ALA A 21 -6.69 24.64 8.99
CA ALA A 21 -6.03 23.65 8.18
C ALA A 21 -5.83 22.33 8.96
N ALA A 22 -5.99 21.20 8.29
CA ALA A 22 -5.87 19.88 8.94
C ALA A 22 -4.42 19.57 9.36
N TRP A 23 -3.45 20.19 8.73
CA TRP A 23 -2.02 20.22 9.03
C TRP A 23 -1.42 21.54 8.53
N ARG A 24 -0.25 21.93 9.09
CA ARG A 24 0.47 23.14 8.67
C ARG A 24 1.14 22.90 7.29
N GLU A 25 1.41 23.95 6.58
CA GLU A 25 2.24 23.96 5.37
C GLU A 25 3.44 24.90 5.59
N PRO A 26 4.44 24.46 6.38
CA PRO A 26 5.58 25.32 6.71
C PRO A 26 6.56 25.42 5.55
N GLU A 27 7.32 26.55 5.53
CA GLU A 27 8.53 26.58 4.73
C GLU A 27 9.58 25.63 5.29
N PRO A 28 10.41 24.99 4.44
CA PRO A 28 11.47 24.11 4.90
C PRO A 28 12.45 24.82 5.81
N LYS A 29 12.84 24.17 6.92
CA LYS A 29 13.97 24.61 7.73
C LYS A 29 15.30 24.37 6.98
N LEU A 30 16.36 25.01 7.40
CA LEU A 30 17.70 24.80 6.85
C LEU A 30 18.18 23.35 7.03
N SER A 31 17.76 22.70 8.12
CA SER A 31 18.13 21.31 8.40
C SER A 31 17.13 20.59 9.32
N TYR A 32 17.12 19.25 9.20
CA TYR A 32 16.34 18.35 10.05
C TYR A 32 17.22 17.22 10.59
N ASP A 33 16.76 16.57 11.66
CA ASP A 33 17.40 15.34 12.14
C ASP A 33 17.10 14.19 11.16
N VAL A 34 15.86 14.13 10.64
CA VAL A 34 15.43 13.15 9.66
C VAL A 34 14.62 13.82 8.54
N ILE A 35 14.95 13.49 7.30
CA ILE A 35 14.11 13.78 6.15
C ILE A 35 13.55 12.45 5.62
N ILE A 36 12.26 12.42 5.31
CA ILE A 36 11.60 11.30 4.63
C ILE A 36 11.10 11.78 3.27
N VAL A 37 11.48 11.07 2.21
CA VAL A 37 11.04 11.37 0.83
C VAL A 37 9.84 10.49 0.47
N GLY A 38 8.70 11.12 0.21
CA GLY A 38 7.44 10.48 -0.18
C GLY A 38 6.35 10.52 0.89
N GLY A 39 5.14 10.93 0.49
CA GLY A 39 3.99 11.20 1.36
C GLY A 39 3.06 10.00 1.62
N GLY A 40 3.45 8.78 1.26
CA GLY A 40 2.70 7.57 1.58
C GLY A 40 3.20 6.91 2.87
N HIS A 41 4.05 5.90 2.75
CA HIS A 41 4.72 5.25 3.88
C HIS A 41 5.56 6.23 4.70
N GLY A 42 6.05 7.30 4.07
CA GLY A 42 6.82 8.33 4.75
C GLY A 42 6.05 9.08 5.83
N LEU A 43 4.78 9.38 5.63
CA LEU A 43 3.94 10.00 6.67
C LEU A 43 3.72 9.08 7.87
N ALA A 44 3.45 7.79 7.62
CA ALA A 44 3.36 6.79 8.68
C ALA A 44 4.70 6.68 9.44
N THR A 45 5.83 6.66 8.72
CA THR A 45 7.17 6.64 9.30
C THR A 45 7.42 7.86 10.21
N ALA A 46 7.13 9.06 9.71
CA ALA A 46 7.32 10.30 10.47
C ALA A 46 6.43 10.35 11.72
N TYR A 47 5.20 9.87 11.62
CA TYR A 47 4.30 9.72 12.77
C TYR A 47 4.91 8.81 13.85
N TYR A 48 5.41 7.63 13.47
CA TYR A 48 6.01 6.69 14.42
C TYR A 48 7.39 7.15 14.93
N LEU A 49 8.19 7.87 14.14
CA LEU A 49 9.41 8.52 14.65
C LEU A 49 9.08 9.47 15.80
N ALA A 50 8.05 10.28 15.65
CA ALA A 50 7.63 11.21 16.68
C ALA A 50 6.94 10.52 17.87
N LYS A 51 6.06 9.53 17.60
CA LYS A 51 5.26 8.85 18.63
C LYS A 51 6.10 7.89 19.47
N GLU A 52 6.89 7.01 18.82
CA GLU A 52 7.55 5.88 19.49
C GLU A 52 9.02 6.17 19.83
N HIS A 53 9.64 7.13 19.13
CA HIS A 53 11.08 7.41 19.27
C HIS A 53 11.38 8.84 19.72
N SER A 54 10.38 9.69 19.93
CA SER A 54 10.52 11.09 20.32
C SER A 54 11.40 11.93 19.39
N ILE A 55 11.49 11.52 18.10
CA ILE A 55 12.20 12.24 17.06
C ILE A 55 11.19 13.12 16.32
N THR A 56 11.17 14.41 16.62
CA THR A 56 10.15 15.36 16.11
C THR A 56 10.69 16.38 15.11
N ASN A 57 12.00 16.62 15.06
CA ASN A 57 12.60 17.46 14.02
C ASN A 57 12.73 16.68 12.71
N VAL A 58 11.57 16.36 12.13
CA VAL A 58 11.41 15.52 10.94
C VAL A 58 10.69 16.32 9.85
N ALA A 59 11.14 16.20 8.62
CA ALA A 59 10.40 16.65 7.44
C ALA A 59 9.96 15.48 6.58
N VAL A 60 8.72 15.54 6.09
CA VAL A 60 8.25 14.69 4.99
C VAL A 60 8.18 15.55 3.75
N LEU A 61 8.95 15.20 2.72
CA LEU A 61 8.98 15.89 1.43
C LEU A 61 8.14 15.13 0.42
N GLU A 62 7.07 15.77 -0.05
CA GLU A 62 6.19 15.22 -1.09
C GLU A 62 6.34 16.03 -2.38
N LYS A 63 6.60 15.33 -3.49
CA LYS A 63 6.79 15.93 -4.82
C LYS A 63 5.56 16.73 -5.28
N GLY A 64 4.37 16.20 -5.00
CA GLY A 64 3.10 16.86 -5.31
C GLY A 64 2.33 17.18 -4.04
N TRP A 65 1.01 17.03 -4.09
CA TRP A 65 0.15 17.12 -2.90
C TRP A 65 -0.05 15.75 -2.26
N LEU A 66 -0.41 15.71 -0.98
CA LEU A 66 -0.69 14.46 -0.28
C LEU A 66 -1.81 13.66 -0.94
N GLY A 67 -1.50 12.44 -1.36
CA GLY A 67 -2.40 11.58 -2.12
C GLY A 67 -2.21 11.64 -3.64
N SER A 68 -1.33 12.50 -4.17
CA SER A 68 -1.06 12.56 -5.62
C SER A 68 -0.32 11.34 -6.17
N GLY A 69 0.45 10.67 -5.32
CA GLY A 69 1.20 9.45 -5.63
C GLY A 69 0.39 8.16 -5.48
N ASN A 70 1.08 7.03 -5.34
CA ASN A 70 0.47 5.70 -5.25
C ASN A 70 -0.52 5.55 -4.09
N ILE A 71 -0.30 6.24 -2.97
CA ILE A 71 -1.20 6.18 -1.83
C ILE A 71 -2.64 6.61 -2.18
N GLY A 72 -2.83 7.54 -3.09
CA GLY A 72 -4.13 7.96 -3.58
C GLY A 72 -4.58 7.28 -4.89
N ARG A 73 -3.83 6.28 -5.37
CA ARG A 73 -4.10 5.56 -6.63
C ARG A 73 -4.31 4.07 -6.45
N ASN A 74 -4.20 3.57 -5.23
CA ASN A 74 -4.44 2.16 -4.92
C ASN A 74 -5.93 1.83 -4.87
N THR A 75 -6.24 0.57 -4.73
CA THR A 75 -7.60 0.02 -4.73
C THR A 75 -8.09 -0.39 -3.34
N THR A 76 -7.54 0.22 -2.31
CA THR A 76 -8.05 0.23 -0.93
C THR A 76 -7.95 -1.09 -0.15
N ILE A 77 -7.47 -2.18 -0.74
CA ILE A 77 -7.51 -3.52 -0.15
C ILE A 77 -6.50 -3.65 1.00
N ILE A 78 -6.97 -4.14 2.14
CA ILE A 78 -6.14 -4.55 3.28
C ILE A 78 -6.32 -6.04 3.57
N ARG A 79 -5.23 -6.73 3.81
CA ARG A 79 -5.18 -8.17 4.11
C ARG A 79 -3.83 -8.58 4.66
N SER A 80 -3.77 -9.73 5.37
CA SER A 80 -2.54 -10.37 5.87
C SER A 80 -2.38 -11.82 5.43
N ASN A 81 -3.04 -12.23 4.35
CA ASN A 81 -3.08 -13.59 3.87
C ASN A 81 -1.78 -14.02 3.15
N TYR A 82 -0.67 -13.98 3.86
CA TYR A 82 0.66 -14.42 3.44
C TYR A 82 0.99 -15.79 4.06
N MET A 83 1.96 -16.51 3.48
CA MET A 83 2.34 -17.84 3.92
C MET A 83 3.74 -17.88 4.52
N LEU A 84 4.68 -17.11 3.97
CA LEU A 84 6.07 -17.14 4.42
C LEU A 84 6.24 -16.50 5.80
N PRO A 85 7.08 -17.10 6.67
CA PRO A 85 7.31 -16.61 8.02
C PRO A 85 7.93 -15.20 8.07
N GLU A 86 8.54 -14.74 6.99
CA GLU A 86 9.08 -13.39 6.86
C GLU A 86 7.96 -12.36 6.63
N ASN A 87 6.95 -12.73 5.85
CA ASN A 87 5.86 -11.83 5.47
C ASN A 87 4.68 -11.87 6.45
N ASN A 88 4.27 -13.08 6.87
CA ASN A 88 3.03 -13.28 7.59
C ASN A 88 2.96 -12.49 8.91
N PRO A 89 3.94 -12.54 9.83
CA PRO A 89 3.91 -11.76 11.07
C PRO A 89 3.92 -10.24 10.81
N PHE A 90 4.63 -9.79 9.78
CA PHE A 90 4.68 -8.38 9.40
C PHE A 90 3.30 -7.85 8.93
N TYR A 91 2.65 -8.58 8.03
CA TYR A 91 1.34 -8.17 7.54
C TYR A 91 0.23 -8.36 8.58
N GLU A 92 0.34 -9.36 9.46
CA GLU A 92 -0.58 -9.52 10.58
C GLU A 92 -0.42 -8.38 11.60
N TRP A 93 0.81 -7.92 11.85
CA TRP A 93 1.04 -6.71 12.63
C TRP A 93 0.40 -5.48 11.97
N SER A 94 0.50 -5.38 10.64
CA SER A 94 -0.17 -4.31 9.90
C SER A 94 -1.69 -4.36 10.07
N MET A 95 -2.31 -5.55 10.07
CA MET A 95 -3.75 -5.70 10.32
C MET A 95 -4.14 -5.21 11.71
N LYS A 96 -3.38 -5.56 12.75
CA LYS A 96 -3.60 -5.05 14.12
C LYS A 96 -3.51 -3.53 14.20
N LEU A 97 -2.57 -2.93 13.48
CA LEU A 97 -2.45 -1.47 13.40
C LEU A 97 -3.61 -0.83 12.61
N TRP A 98 -4.15 -1.49 11.58
CA TRP A 98 -5.36 -1.03 10.89
C TRP A 98 -6.59 -1.08 11.80
N GLU A 99 -6.75 -2.11 12.61
CA GLU A 99 -7.86 -2.26 13.56
C GLU A 99 -7.87 -1.15 14.62
N ASN A 100 -6.70 -0.66 15.02
CA ASN A 100 -6.57 0.44 15.97
C ASN A 100 -6.42 1.82 15.31
N PHE A 101 -6.44 1.90 13.97
CA PHE A 101 -6.11 3.10 13.22
C PHE A 101 -6.95 4.32 13.60
N GLU A 102 -8.25 4.14 13.72
CA GLU A 102 -9.16 5.24 14.05
C GLU A 102 -8.92 5.79 15.46
N GLN A 103 -8.66 4.91 16.42
CA GLN A 103 -8.37 5.29 17.81
C GLN A 103 -7.00 5.98 17.92
N ASP A 104 -5.98 5.40 17.30
CA ASP A 104 -4.60 5.90 17.37
C ASP A 104 -4.43 7.27 16.72
N LEU A 105 -5.08 7.51 15.60
CA LEU A 105 -4.96 8.74 14.82
C LEU A 105 -6.13 9.70 15.04
N ASN A 106 -7.17 9.28 15.78
CA ASN A 106 -8.42 10.01 15.95
C ASN A 106 -8.97 10.51 14.59
N PHE A 107 -9.02 9.59 13.61
CA PHE A 107 -9.42 9.88 12.23
C PHE A 107 -10.08 8.67 11.60
N ASN A 108 -11.30 8.82 11.12
CA ASN A 108 -12.02 7.73 10.46
C ASN A 108 -11.56 7.58 9.01
N ALA A 109 -10.76 6.55 8.75
CA ALA A 109 -10.36 6.14 7.40
C ALA A 109 -11.32 5.10 6.80
N MET A 110 -12.46 4.86 7.41
CA MET A 110 -13.46 3.87 6.96
C MET A 110 -12.86 2.48 6.81
N VAL A 111 -12.17 2.00 7.84
CA VAL A 111 -11.67 0.62 7.90
C VAL A 111 -12.88 -0.32 7.91
N SER A 112 -13.01 -1.12 6.86
CA SER A 112 -14.17 -1.98 6.63
C SER A 112 -13.73 -3.42 6.39
N GLN A 113 -13.82 -4.24 7.45
CA GLN A 113 -13.44 -5.65 7.45
C GLN A 113 -14.65 -6.50 7.04
N ARG A 114 -14.80 -6.71 5.72
CA ARG A 114 -15.89 -7.49 5.12
C ARG A 114 -15.39 -8.76 4.42
N GLY A 115 -14.12 -9.10 4.62
CA GLY A 115 -13.47 -10.25 4.05
C GLY A 115 -12.72 -9.97 2.74
N VAL A 116 -11.67 -10.77 2.55
CA VAL A 116 -10.94 -10.88 1.27
C VAL A 116 -10.92 -12.34 0.86
N LEU A 117 -11.57 -12.67 -0.24
CA LEU A 117 -11.64 -14.00 -0.82
C LEU A 117 -10.68 -14.11 -2.00
N ASN A 118 -9.74 -15.05 -1.91
CA ASN A 118 -8.91 -15.46 -3.03
C ASN A 118 -9.50 -16.73 -3.64
N LEU A 119 -9.90 -16.69 -4.91
CA LEU A 119 -10.45 -17.85 -5.62
C LEU A 119 -9.32 -18.79 -6.07
N CYS A 120 -9.58 -20.08 -6.05
CA CYS A 120 -8.73 -21.09 -6.67
C CYS A 120 -9.45 -21.80 -7.82
N HIS A 121 -8.67 -22.13 -8.86
CA HIS A 121 -9.15 -22.61 -10.16
C HIS A 121 -8.66 -24.00 -10.51
N SER A 122 -7.86 -24.61 -9.63
CA SER A 122 -7.37 -25.99 -9.76
C SER A 122 -7.21 -26.64 -8.38
N ASP A 123 -7.12 -27.96 -8.37
CA ASP A 123 -6.92 -28.72 -7.13
C ASP A 123 -5.56 -28.37 -6.49
N ALA A 124 -4.51 -28.21 -7.31
CA ALA A 124 -3.21 -27.77 -6.83
C ALA A 124 -3.24 -26.38 -6.14
N GLN A 125 -4.05 -25.44 -6.66
CA GLN A 125 -4.25 -24.15 -5.99
C GLN A 125 -5.05 -24.30 -4.70
N TYR A 126 -6.05 -25.19 -4.67
CA TYR A 126 -6.81 -25.48 -3.45
C TYR A 126 -5.91 -26.01 -2.34
N ASP A 127 -5.03 -26.96 -2.66
CA ASP A 127 -4.03 -27.51 -1.73
C ASP A 127 -3.03 -26.42 -1.26
N ALA A 128 -2.59 -25.55 -2.17
CA ALA A 128 -1.73 -24.41 -1.83
C ALA A 128 -2.44 -23.45 -0.87
N PHE A 129 -3.73 -23.20 -1.07
CA PHE A 129 -4.52 -22.34 -0.17
C PHE A 129 -4.79 -22.99 1.18
N ALA A 130 -4.92 -24.32 1.24
CA ALA A 130 -4.99 -25.04 2.50
C ALA A 130 -3.70 -24.85 3.32
N ARG A 131 -2.53 -24.99 2.69
CA ARG A 131 -1.22 -24.73 3.34
C ARG A 131 -1.09 -23.29 3.80
N ARG A 132 -1.46 -22.34 2.94
CA ARG A 132 -1.44 -20.89 3.28
C ARG A 132 -2.36 -20.58 4.44
N GLY A 133 -3.60 -21.08 4.45
CA GLY A 133 -4.53 -20.90 5.53
C GLY A 133 -4.03 -21.50 6.86
N ASN A 134 -3.30 -22.63 6.81
CA ASN A 134 -2.66 -23.22 7.99
C ASN A 134 -1.53 -22.32 8.52
N ALA A 135 -0.65 -21.82 7.66
CA ALA A 135 0.42 -20.89 8.04
C ALA A 135 -0.15 -19.62 8.67
N MET A 136 -1.17 -19.01 8.04
CA MET A 136 -1.86 -17.85 8.61
C MET A 136 -2.36 -18.09 10.03
N ARG A 137 -3.03 -19.23 10.28
CA ARG A 137 -3.56 -19.56 11.62
C ARG A 137 -2.47 -19.79 12.66
N ILE A 138 -1.34 -20.37 12.28
CA ILE A 138 -0.17 -20.56 13.16
C ILE A 138 0.35 -19.22 13.67
N ASP A 139 0.37 -18.19 12.81
CA ASP A 139 0.86 -16.86 13.14
C ASP A 139 -0.25 -15.92 13.67
N GLY A 140 -1.43 -16.47 14.02
CA GLY A 140 -2.53 -15.73 14.63
C GLY A 140 -3.44 -14.98 13.65
N GLY A 141 -3.29 -15.22 12.36
CA GLY A 141 -4.21 -14.73 11.33
C GLY A 141 -5.48 -15.58 11.22
N ASP A 142 -6.51 -15.01 10.64
CA ASP A 142 -7.77 -15.67 10.36
C ASP A 142 -7.82 -16.20 8.92
N ALA A 143 -8.23 -17.43 8.74
CA ALA A 143 -8.35 -18.05 7.42
C ALA A 143 -9.43 -19.13 7.40
N VAL A 144 -10.29 -19.07 6.40
CA VAL A 144 -11.34 -20.05 6.14
C VAL A 144 -11.18 -20.59 4.73
N LEU A 145 -10.95 -21.88 4.60
CA LEU A 145 -10.92 -22.56 3.31
C LEU A 145 -12.35 -22.92 2.91
N LEU A 146 -12.79 -22.46 1.75
CA LEU A 146 -14.11 -22.70 1.19
C LEU A 146 -14.01 -23.62 -0.02
N ASP A 147 -14.94 -24.57 -0.13
CA ASP A 147 -15.18 -25.29 -1.38
C ASP A 147 -15.98 -24.44 -2.38
N ALA A 148 -16.24 -24.97 -3.56
CA ALA A 148 -17.01 -24.28 -4.61
C ALA A 148 -18.44 -23.94 -4.15
N GLN A 149 -19.07 -24.78 -3.32
CA GLN A 149 -20.42 -24.50 -2.80
C GLN A 149 -20.39 -23.36 -1.77
N GLY A 150 -19.38 -23.31 -0.93
CA GLY A 150 -19.16 -22.21 0.00
C GLY A 150 -18.96 -20.88 -0.72
N VAL A 151 -18.18 -20.87 -1.79
CA VAL A 151 -18.03 -19.67 -2.65
C VAL A 151 -19.34 -19.29 -3.33
N ARG A 152 -20.08 -20.26 -3.89
CA ARG A 152 -21.39 -20.02 -4.53
C ARG A 152 -22.43 -19.42 -3.56
N LYS A 153 -22.40 -19.79 -2.30
CA LYS A 153 -23.27 -19.18 -1.27
C LYS A 153 -22.96 -17.72 -1.01
N LEU A 154 -21.69 -17.35 -1.04
CA LEU A 154 -21.26 -15.96 -0.83
C LEU A 154 -21.49 -15.09 -2.07
N TYR A 155 -21.20 -15.63 -3.25
CA TYR A 155 -21.22 -14.90 -4.52
C TYR A 155 -21.95 -15.69 -5.60
N PRO A 156 -23.31 -15.81 -5.52
CA PRO A 156 -24.12 -16.65 -6.42
C PRO A 156 -24.15 -16.14 -7.86
N PHE A 157 -23.70 -14.93 -8.13
CA PHE A 157 -23.68 -14.29 -9.43
C PHE A 157 -22.38 -14.56 -10.23
N PHE A 158 -21.42 -15.30 -9.66
CA PHE A 158 -20.26 -15.77 -10.44
C PHE A 158 -20.70 -16.85 -11.42
N ASP A 159 -20.01 -16.93 -12.56
CA ASP A 159 -20.21 -18.03 -13.49
C ASP A 159 -19.48 -19.29 -12.98
N PHE A 160 -20.24 -20.24 -12.48
CA PHE A 160 -19.72 -21.53 -12.00
C PHE A 160 -19.83 -22.61 -13.06
N ASP A 161 -20.69 -22.45 -14.03
CA ASP A 161 -21.10 -23.54 -14.91
C ASP A 161 -20.42 -23.44 -16.29
N ASN A 162 -20.20 -22.21 -16.81
CA ASN A 162 -19.57 -21.95 -18.09
C ASN A 162 -18.26 -21.13 -17.94
N ALA A 163 -17.72 -21.03 -16.74
CA ALA A 163 -16.57 -20.19 -16.46
C ALA A 163 -15.34 -20.63 -17.26
N ARG A 164 -14.72 -19.70 -17.95
CA ARG A 164 -13.37 -19.87 -18.54
C ARG A 164 -12.35 -20.36 -17.50
N PHE A 165 -12.55 -19.98 -16.25
CA PHE A 165 -11.74 -20.38 -15.11
C PHE A 165 -12.62 -21.07 -14.08
N PRO A 166 -12.63 -22.41 -13.99
CA PRO A 166 -13.46 -23.16 -13.02
C PRO A 166 -13.17 -22.71 -11.60
N ILE A 167 -14.21 -22.54 -10.79
CA ILE A 167 -14.06 -22.22 -9.37
C ILE A 167 -14.07 -23.50 -8.56
N ARG A 168 -12.90 -23.88 -8.01
CA ARG A 168 -12.74 -25.06 -7.13
C ARG A 168 -13.00 -24.74 -5.67
N GLY A 169 -12.85 -23.49 -5.27
CA GLY A 169 -13.02 -22.99 -3.93
C GLY A 169 -12.31 -21.67 -3.74
N GLY A 170 -11.93 -21.37 -2.51
CA GLY A 170 -11.20 -20.16 -2.20
C GLY A 170 -10.71 -20.09 -0.76
N LEU A 171 -9.78 -19.19 -0.52
CA LEU A 171 -9.29 -18.85 0.81
C LEU A 171 -9.88 -17.50 1.21
N LEU A 172 -10.76 -17.50 2.20
CA LEU A 172 -11.34 -16.29 2.78
C LEU A 172 -10.55 -15.86 4.02
N GLN A 173 -10.16 -14.60 4.04
CA GLN A 173 -9.69 -13.92 5.24
C GLN A 173 -10.81 -12.99 5.75
N PRO A 174 -11.57 -13.34 6.79
CA PRO A 174 -12.68 -12.52 7.31
C PRO A 174 -12.26 -11.13 7.76
N ARG A 175 -11.12 -10.98 8.44
CA ARG A 175 -10.58 -9.68 8.89
C ARG A 175 -10.02 -8.82 7.77
N GLY A 176 -9.81 -9.37 6.57
CA GLY A 176 -9.45 -8.58 5.40
C GLY A 176 -10.58 -7.64 4.98
N GLY A 177 -10.28 -6.65 4.15
CA GLY A 177 -11.29 -5.68 3.73
C GLY A 177 -10.73 -4.50 2.97
N THR A 178 -11.31 -3.33 3.20
CA THR A 178 -10.92 -2.09 2.52
C THR A 178 -10.75 -0.93 3.51
N VAL A 179 -9.92 0.05 3.12
CA VAL A 179 -9.71 1.31 3.85
C VAL A 179 -9.68 2.44 2.85
N ARG A 180 -10.33 3.55 3.12
CA ARG A 180 -10.33 4.69 2.22
C ARG A 180 -8.93 5.27 2.05
N HIS A 181 -8.37 5.11 0.86
CA HIS A 181 -6.95 5.35 0.59
C HIS A 181 -6.50 6.81 0.74
N ASP A 182 -7.33 7.78 0.39
CA ASP A 182 -7.05 9.21 0.52
C ASP A 182 -7.11 9.68 1.99
N ALA A 183 -7.96 9.07 2.81
CA ALA A 183 -8.07 9.36 4.24
C ALA A 183 -6.82 8.93 5.02
N VAL A 184 -6.12 7.89 4.57
CA VAL A 184 -4.94 7.36 5.27
C VAL A 184 -3.78 8.37 5.33
N PRO A 185 -3.29 8.95 4.24
CA PRO A 185 -2.25 9.98 4.32
C PRO A 185 -2.71 11.22 5.07
N TRP A 186 -3.98 11.61 4.96
CA TRP A 186 -4.50 12.75 5.73
C TRP A 186 -4.51 12.49 7.24
N ALA A 187 -4.85 11.28 7.65
CA ALA A 187 -4.82 10.89 9.06
C ALA A 187 -3.40 10.94 9.64
N TYR A 188 -2.45 10.32 8.93
CA TYR A 188 -1.04 10.37 9.33
C TYR A 188 -0.46 11.78 9.29
N ALA A 189 -0.77 12.57 8.27
CA ALA A 189 -0.33 13.95 8.16
C ALA A 189 -0.77 14.78 9.36
N ARG A 190 -2.06 14.73 9.69
CA ARG A 190 -2.61 15.45 10.84
C ARG A 190 -1.98 14.99 12.17
N ALA A 191 -1.80 13.68 12.33
CA ALA A 191 -1.24 13.12 13.54
C ALA A 191 0.27 13.39 13.70
N ALA A 192 1.01 13.42 12.60
CA ALA A 192 2.43 13.76 12.57
C ALA A 192 2.65 15.27 12.80
N ASP A 193 1.88 16.12 12.11
CA ASP A 193 1.91 17.57 12.30
C ASP A 193 1.64 17.98 13.75
N ALA A 194 0.63 17.36 14.38
CA ALA A 194 0.32 17.59 15.81
C ALA A 194 1.47 17.22 16.76
N ARG A 195 2.48 16.47 16.27
CA ARG A 195 3.70 16.09 16.99
C ARG A 195 4.94 16.89 16.57
N GLY A 196 4.76 17.94 15.76
CA GLY A 196 5.84 18.84 15.35
C GLY A 196 6.57 18.43 14.06
N VAL A 197 6.11 17.40 13.36
CA VAL A 197 6.65 17.03 12.05
C VAL A 197 6.26 18.08 11.01
N ASP A 198 7.20 18.49 10.17
CA ASP A 198 6.93 19.39 9.05
C ASP A 198 6.58 18.60 7.80
N ILE A 199 5.42 18.90 7.19
CA ILE A 199 4.94 18.26 5.97
C ILE A 199 5.02 19.27 4.85
N ILE A 200 5.90 18.99 3.88
CA ILE A 200 6.26 19.95 2.83
C ILE A 200 5.82 19.37 1.49
N GLN A 201 4.70 19.87 1.00
CA GLN A 201 4.12 19.50 -0.29
C GLN A 201 4.75 20.32 -1.43
N ASN A 202 4.60 19.85 -2.67
CA ASN A 202 5.17 20.48 -3.86
C ASN A 202 6.68 20.79 -3.70
N CYS A 203 7.39 19.82 -3.09
CA CYS A 203 8.82 19.89 -2.81
C CYS A 203 9.49 18.63 -3.34
N GLU A 204 9.87 18.67 -4.61
CA GLU A 204 10.53 17.56 -5.29
C GLU A 204 12.00 17.50 -4.89
N VAL A 205 12.47 16.31 -4.50
CA VAL A 205 13.90 16.03 -4.32
C VAL A 205 14.50 15.82 -5.70
N THR A 206 15.52 16.62 -6.02
CA THR A 206 16.21 16.62 -7.32
C THR A 206 17.65 16.10 -7.22
N GLY A 207 18.15 15.87 -6.01
CA GLY A 207 19.47 15.31 -5.77
C GLY A 207 19.70 15.01 -4.30
N ILE A 208 20.65 14.12 -4.02
CA ILE A 208 21.05 13.75 -2.66
C ILE A 208 22.54 14.10 -2.50
N LYS A 209 22.86 14.86 -1.46
CA LYS A 209 24.25 15.22 -1.14
C LYS A 209 24.84 14.18 -0.21
N ILE A 210 25.95 13.57 -0.65
CA ILE A 210 26.76 12.63 0.13
C ILE A 210 28.12 13.27 0.37
N ASP A 211 28.51 13.42 1.62
CA ASP A 211 29.82 13.91 2.04
C ASP A 211 30.54 12.81 2.82
N ASN A 212 31.71 12.38 2.34
CA ASN A 212 32.54 11.35 2.99
C ASN A 212 31.78 10.05 3.33
N GLY A 213 30.92 9.56 2.41
CA GLY A 213 30.17 8.32 2.60
C GLY A 213 28.94 8.46 3.50
N ARG A 214 28.57 9.68 3.92
CA ARG A 214 27.43 9.99 4.78
C ARG A 214 26.47 10.95 4.07
N VAL A 215 25.17 10.79 4.32
CA VAL A 215 24.16 11.77 3.89
C VAL A 215 24.40 13.12 4.57
N ALA A 216 24.40 14.19 3.78
CA ALA A 216 24.49 15.57 4.27
C ALA A 216 23.20 16.38 4.06
N GLY A 217 22.33 15.95 3.13
CA GLY A 217 21.07 16.60 2.82
C GLY A 217 20.56 16.29 1.43
N VAL A 218 19.53 17.02 1.02
CA VAL A 218 18.87 16.87 -0.27
C VAL A 218 18.77 18.23 -1.00
N TYR A 219 18.96 18.20 -2.31
CA TYR A 219 18.56 19.30 -3.19
C TYR A 219 17.10 19.14 -3.56
N THR A 220 16.37 20.22 -3.51
CA THR A 220 14.93 20.21 -3.80
C THR A 220 14.54 21.38 -4.69
N THR A 221 13.31 21.39 -5.21
CA THR A 221 12.71 22.52 -5.92
C THR A 221 12.55 23.77 -5.02
N ARG A 222 12.72 23.60 -3.69
CA ARG A 222 12.69 24.69 -2.69
C ARG A 222 14.07 24.98 -2.08
N GLY A 223 15.16 24.57 -2.73
CA GLY A 223 16.52 24.78 -2.29
C GLY A 223 17.10 23.56 -1.58
N PHE A 224 18.30 23.75 -1.01
CA PHE A 224 19.00 22.68 -0.28
C PHE A 224 18.51 22.60 1.17
N ILE A 225 18.28 21.37 1.64
CA ILE A 225 17.85 21.08 3.01
C ILE A 225 18.82 20.05 3.60
N GLY A 226 19.52 20.42 4.69
CA GLY A 226 20.43 19.53 5.38
C GLY A 226 19.69 18.45 6.19
N CYS A 227 20.31 17.27 6.36
CA CYS A 227 19.82 16.27 7.29
C CYS A 227 20.92 15.34 7.80
N ARG A 228 20.66 14.72 8.96
CA ARG A 228 21.52 13.68 9.52
C ARG A 228 21.15 12.29 9.01
N LYS A 229 19.86 12.07 8.75
CA LYS A 229 19.30 10.80 8.28
C LYS A 229 18.29 11.07 7.18
N LEU A 230 18.29 10.23 6.16
CA LEU A 230 17.41 10.32 4.99
C LEU A 230 16.72 8.98 4.76
N GLY A 231 15.40 8.95 4.82
CA GLY A 231 14.57 7.80 4.50
C GLY A 231 13.94 7.95 3.12
N LEU A 232 14.16 7.00 2.24
CA LEU A 232 13.55 6.96 0.91
C LEU A 232 12.31 6.06 0.94
N ALA A 233 11.12 6.64 0.70
CA ALA A 233 9.83 5.95 0.63
C ALA A 233 9.06 6.41 -0.63
N ALA A 234 9.74 6.42 -1.78
CA ALA A 234 9.28 7.02 -3.02
C ALA A 234 8.46 6.08 -3.92
N ALA A 235 8.09 4.88 -3.43
CA ALA A 235 7.31 3.88 -4.15
C ALA A 235 7.86 3.64 -5.58
N GLY A 236 7.04 3.76 -6.62
CA GLY A 236 7.46 3.55 -8.01
C GLY A 236 8.62 4.43 -8.50
N ASN A 237 8.97 5.50 -7.80
CA ASN A 237 10.14 6.33 -8.12
C ASN A 237 11.39 5.97 -7.31
N SER A 238 11.37 4.86 -6.57
CA SER A 238 12.48 4.49 -5.66
C SER A 238 13.80 4.29 -6.37
N SER A 239 13.82 3.69 -7.57
CA SER A 239 15.05 3.51 -8.36
C SER A 239 15.63 4.84 -8.84
N GLU A 240 14.79 5.78 -9.28
CA GLU A 240 15.22 7.13 -9.69
C GLU A 240 15.82 7.91 -8.52
N VAL A 241 15.10 7.93 -7.38
CA VAL A 241 15.58 8.64 -6.18
C VAL A 241 16.82 7.96 -5.58
N GLY A 242 16.87 6.63 -5.58
CA GLY A 242 18.05 5.88 -5.16
C GLY A 242 19.29 6.17 -6.02
N ALA A 243 19.11 6.33 -7.33
CA ALA A 243 20.18 6.67 -8.25
C ALA A 243 20.81 8.04 -7.97
N MET A 244 20.07 9.00 -7.38
CA MET A 244 20.60 10.29 -6.94
C MET A 244 21.67 10.15 -5.84
N ALA A 245 21.67 9.02 -5.11
CA ALA A 245 22.71 8.66 -4.13
C ALA A 245 23.71 7.61 -4.68
N GLY A 246 23.68 7.30 -5.98
CA GLY A 246 24.53 6.28 -6.59
C GLY A 246 24.07 4.84 -6.31
N LEU A 247 22.89 4.61 -5.78
CA LEU A 247 22.36 3.28 -5.50
C LEU A 247 21.70 2.69 -6.76
N ARG A 248 22.02 1.44 -7.06
CA ARG A 248 21.29 0.62 -8.04
C ARG A 248 20.40 -0.37 -7.29
N LEU A 249 19.10 -0.13 -7.33
CA LEU A 249 18.13 -0.97 -6.64
C LEU A 249 17.63 -2.10 -7.54
N PRO A 250 17.39 -3.32 -7.03
CA PRO A 250 16.78 -4.43 -7.76
C PRO A 250 15.26 -4.24 -7.85
N ILE A 251 14.83 -3.11 -8.40
CA ILE A 251 13.43 -2.68 -8.49
C ILE A 251 13.16 -2.16 -9.88
N GLU A 252 12.11 -2.69 -10.51
CA GLU A 252 11.55 -2.17 -11.75
C GLU A 252 10.20 -1.50 -11.49
N SER A 253 9.87 -0.48 -12.28
CA SER A 253 8.64 0.28 -12.11
C SER A 253 7.68 -0.03 -13.24
N HIS A 254 6.47 -0.50 -12.89
CA HIS A 254 5.43 -0.88 -13.84
C HIS A 254 4.14 -0.14 -13.57
N VAL A 255 3.34 0.08 -14.61
CA VAL A 255 2.00 0.67 -14.44
C VAL A 255 1.02 -0.43 -14.09
N MET A 256 0.30 -0.23 -12.97
CA MET A 256 -0.86 -1.02 -12.61
C MET A 256 -2.12 -0.19 -12.79
N GLN A 257 -3.05 -0.70 -13.58
CA GLN A 257 -4.25 0.01 -13.95
C GLN A 257 -5.45 -0.42 -13.11
N ALA A 258 -6.26 0.54 -12.71
CA ALA A 258 -7.49 0.31 -11.97
C ALA A 258 -8.66 1.08 -12.57
N PHE A 259 -9.87 0.64 -12.23
CA PHE A 259 -11.12 1.10 -12.81
C PHE A 259 -12.18 1.32 -11.73
N VAL A 260 -13.13 2.20 -12.01
CA VAL A 260 -14.35 2.33 -11.24
C VAL A 260 -15.56 2.37 -12.17
N SER A 261 -16.59 1.60 -11.80
CA SER A 261 -17.85 1.55 -12.53
C SER A 261 -18.84 2.63 -12.08
N GLU A 262 -19.94 2.75 -12.81
CA GLU A 262 -21.15 3.40 -12.32
C GLU A 262 -21.63 2.73 -11.01
N GLY A 263 -22.45 3.46 -10.24
CA GLY A 263 -23.02 2.94 -8.99
C GLY A 263 -24.04 1.84 -9.25
N LEU A 264 -23.86 0.70 -8.58
CA LEU A 264 -24.77 -0.43 -8.60
C LEU A 264 -25.40 -0.59 -7.22
N LYS A 265 -26.50 -1.34 -7.14
CA LYS A 265 -27.00 -1.85 -5.86
C LYS A 265 -25.93 -2.70 -5.19
N PRO A 266 -25.96 -2.88 -3.85
CA PRO A 266 -25.02 -3.76 -3.16
C PRO A 266 -25.01 -5.15 -3.79
N LEU A 267 -23.83 -5.58 -4.22
CA LEU A 267 -23.59 -6.85 -4.90
C LEU A 267 -22.40 -7.60 -4.30
N ILE A 268 -21.32 -6.90 -3.99
CA ILE A 268 -20.07 -7.46 -3.50
C ILE A 268 -19.79 -6.87 -2.12
N ASP A 269 -19.98 -7.65 -1.06
CA ASP A 269 -19.77 -7.18 0.31
C ASP A 269 -18.28 -7.06 0.66
N GLY A 270 -17.46 -8.02 0.24
CA GLY A 270 -16.03 -8.07 0.50
C GLY A 270 -15.17 -7.69 -0.71
N VAL A 271 -13.97 -8.22 -0.70
CA VAL A 271 -13.04 -8.16 -1.84
C VAL A 271 -12.88 -9.56 -2.41
N VAL A 272 -12.92 -9.69 -3.72
CA VAL A 272 -12.66 -10.96 -4.41
C VAL A 272 -11.47 -10.79 -5.34
N THR A 273 -10.56 -11.75 -5.31
CA THR A 273 -9.41 -11.82 -6.21
C THR A 273 -9.37 -13.18 -6.90
N PHE A 274 -9.06 -13.22 -8.17
CA PHE A 274 -8.75 -14.47 -8.83
C PHE A 274 -7.48 -14.35 -9.67
N GLY A 275 -6.49 -15.18 -9.31
CA GLY A 275 -5.15 -15.08 -9.87
C GLY A 275 -5.08 -15.52 -11.33
N ALA A 276 -5.90 -16.49 -11.75
CA ALA A 276 -5.89 -17.00 -13.13
C ALA A 276 -6.23 -15.96 -14.20
N GLY A 277 -7.05 -14.97 -13.86
CA GLY A 277 -7.43 -13.88 -14.76
C GLY A 277 -6.77 -12.55 -14.41
N HIS A 278 -5.84 -12.52 -13.44
CA HIS A 278 -5.23 -11.28 -12.95
C HIS A 278 -6.27 -10.19 -12.65
N PHE A 279 -7.32 -10.56 -11.92
CA PHE A 279 -8.45 -9.68 -11.65
C PHE A 279 -8.77 -9.63 -10.15
N TYR A 280 -9.14 -8.46 -9.68
CA TYR A 280 -9.75 -8.27 -8.38
C TYR A 280 -10.89 -7.27 -8.45
N VAL A 281 -11.84 -7.39 -7.55
CA VAL A 281 -12.98 -6.49 -7.46
C VAL A 281 -13.43 -6.30 -6.01
N SER A 282 -13.84 -5.09 -5.70
CA SER A 282 -14.57 -4.72 -4.48
C SER A 282 -15.67 -3.73 -4.84
N GLN A 283 -16.62 -3.51 -3.94
CA GLN A 283 -17.65 -2.50 -4.12
C GLN A 283 -17.52 -1.42 -3.04
N SER A 284 -17.50 -0.17 -3.49
CA SER A 284 -17.49 0.97 -2.58
C SER A 284 -18.86 1.21 -1.94
N ASP A 285 -18.90 1.91 -0.81
CA ASP A 285 -20.18 2.27 -0.15
C ASP A 285 -21.06 3.21 -1.01
N LYS A 286 -20.49 3.81 -2.06
CA LYS A 286 -21.25 4.56 -3.08
C LYS A 286 -21.82 3.70 -4.22
N GLY A 287 -21.61 2.38 -4.15
CA GLY A 287 -22.10 1.41 -5.12
C GLY A 287 -21.18 1.15 -6.31
N GLY A 288 -20.19 1.98 -6.58
CA GLY A 288 -19.23 1.75 -7.68
C GLY A 288 -18.34 0.54 -7.41
N LEU A 289 -18.21 -0.35 -8.41
CA LEU A 289 -17.21 -1.42 -8.37
C LEU A 289 -15.83 -0.82 -8.62
N VAL A 290 -14.88 -1.14 -7.75
CA VAL A 290 -13.45 -0.83 -7.90
C VAL A 290 -12.74 -2.11 -8.28
N PHE A 291 -12.14 -2.15 -9.45
CA PHE A 291 -11.52 -3.36 -9.97
C PHE A 291 -10.23 -3.04 -10.74
N GLY A 292 -9.45 -4.05 -10.99
CA GLY A 292 -8.18 -4.01 -11.72
C GLY A 292 -7.54 -5.37 -11.72
N GLY A 293 -6.26 -5.44 -12.05
CA GLY A 293 -5.59 -6.74 -12.02
C GLY A 293 -4.18 -6.71 -12.55
N ASP A 294 -4.02 -6.67 -13.83
CA ASP A 294 -2.76 -6.85 -14.49
C ASP A 294 -1.87 -5.60 -14.50
N ILE A 295 -0.59 -5.79 -14.79
CA ILE A 295 0.41 -4.73 -14.89
C ILE A 295 0.98 -4.68 -16.30
N ASP A 296 1.44 -3.51 -16.73
CA ASP A 296 2.19 -3.38 -17.99
C ASP A 296 3.46 -4.24 -17.92
N GLY A 297 3.71 -5.02 -18.97
CA GLY A 297 4.85 -5.94 -19.06
C GLY A 297 6.21 -5.26 -19.28
N TYR A 298 6.29 -3.95 -19.23
CA TYR A 298 7.51 -3.16 -19.44
C TYR A 298 7.69 -2.08 -18.37
N ASN A 299 8.93 -1.70 -18.11
CA ASN A 299 9.26 -0.65 -17.16
C ASN A 299 8.72 0.70 -17.64
N SER A 300 7.95 1.36 -16.80
CA SER A 300 7.29 2.62 -17.13
C SER A 300 6.95 3.46 -15.90
N TYR A 301 7.08 4.79 -16.04
CA TYR A 301 6.63 5.79 -15.07
C TYR A 301 5.33 6.50 -15.48
N ALA A 302 4.63 5.97 -16.48
CA ALA A 302 3.35 6.51 -16.90
C ALA A 302 2.31 6.40 -15.77
N ARG A 303 1.44 7.39 -15.68
CA ARG A 303 0.32 7.41 -14.72
C ARG A 303 -1.02 7.15 -15.39
N ARG A 304 -0.99 6.76 -16.65
CA ARG A 304 -2.14 6.36 -17.47
C ARG A 304 -1.91 4.93 -17.90
N GLY A 305 -2.96 4.14 -17.90
CA GLY A 305 -2.93 2.82 -18.47
C GLY A 305 -3.01 2.84 -20.01
N ASN A 306 -3.04 1.68 -20.60
CA ASN A 306 -3.16 1.46 -22.02
C ASN A 306 -4.41 0.63 -22.35
N LEU A 307 -4.83 0.63 -23.61
CA LEU A 307 -6.06 -0.04 -24.05
C LEU A 307 -5.97 -1.55 -23.89
N ALA A 308 -4.83 -2.15 -24.17
CA ALA A 308 -4.64 -3.60 -24.05
C ALA A 308 -4.90 -4.09 -22.61
N MET A 309 -4.43 -3.35 -21.61
CA MET A 309 -4.72 -3.67 -20.19
C MET A 309 -6.20 -3.47 -19.84
N VAL A 310 -6.86 -2.45 -20.43
CA VAL A 310 -8.31 -2.27 -20.28
C VAL A 310 -9.07 -3.49 -20.78
N GLU A 311 -8.77 -3.94 -22.00
CA GLU A 311 -9.41 -5.09 -22.64
C GLU A 311 -9.19 -6.36 -21.80
N HIS A 312 -7.94 -6.63 -21.42
CA HIS A 312 -7.58 -7.83 -20.66
C HIS A 312 -8.28 -7.90 -19.29
N VAL A 313 -8.28 -6.79 -18.53
CA VAL A 313 -8.93 -6.75 -17.21
C VAL A 313 -10.45 -6.87 -17.32
N ILE A 314 -11.07 -6.23 -18.31
CA ILE A 314 -12.52 -6.32 -18.54
C ILE A 314 -12.92 -7.72 -19.01
N GLU A 315 -12.17 -8.31 -19.93
CA GLU A 315 -12.40 -9.69 -20.40
C GLU A 315 -12.39 -10.68 -19.21
N ALA A 316 -11.35 -10.59 -18.37
CA ALA A 316 -11.25 -11.43 -17.19
C ALA A 316 -12.42 -11.23 -16.20
N GLY A 317 -12.81 -9.97 -15.97
CA GLY A 317 -13.93 -9.63 -15.11
C GLY A 317 -15.25 -10.16 -15.64
N VAL A 318 -15.54 -10.01 -16.93
CA VAL A 318 -16.76 -10.50 -17.59
C VAL A 318 -16.81 -12.03 -17.62
N ALA A 319 -15.67 -12.70 -17.86
CA ALA A 319 -15.58 -14.15 -17.80
C ALA A 319 -15.96 -14.73 -16.44
N MET A 320 -15.68 -13.99 -15.36
CA MET A 320 -16.02 -14.42 -13.99
C MET A 320 -17.42 -13.94 -13.54
N ILE A 321 -17.78 -12.73 -13.94
CA ILE A 321 -19.03 -12.05 -13.55
C ILE A 321 -19.72 -11.56 -14.82
N PRO A 322 -20.51 -12.40 -15.51
CA PRO A 322 -21.09 -12.05 -16.82
C PRO A 322 -21.92 -10.76 -16.81
N GLY A 323 -22.52 -10.42 -15.67
CA GLY A 323 -23.27 -9.18 -15.50
C GLY A 323 -22.46 -7.91 -15.72
N LEU A 324 -21.12 -7.96 -15.58
CA LEU A 324 -20.23 -6.81 -15.81
C LEU A 324 -20.24 -6.33 -17.27
N ALA A 325 -20.58 -7.18 -18.24
CA ALA A 325 -20.71 -6.79 -19.65
C ALA A 325 -21.70 -5.62 -19.90
N ARG A 326 -22.60 -5.36 -18.94
CA ARG A 326 -23.61 -4.29 -19.02
C ARG A 326 -23.30 -3.08 -18.16
N VAL A 327 -22.18 -3.10 -17.42
CA VAL A 327 -21.80 -2.06 -16.47
C VAL A 327 -20.87 -1.05 -17.12
N ARG A 328 -21.17 0.23 -16.95
CA ARG A 328 -20.36 1.31 -17.52
C ARG A 328 -19.12 1.58 -16.65
N VAL A 329 -17.97 1.65 -17.28
CA VAL A 329 -16.73 2.14 -16.65
C VAL A 329 -16.76 3.67 -16.68
N LEU A 330 -16.67 4.30 -15.50
CA LEU A 330 -16.67 5.76 -15.37
C LEU A 330 -15.28 6.35 -15.42
N ARG A 331 -14.27 5.63 -14.90
CA ARG A 331 -12.91 6.14 -14.79
C ARG A 331 -11.91 4.98 -14.77
N SER A 332 -10.74 5.25 -15.36
CA SER A 332 -9.53 4.46 -15.17
C SER A 332 -8.37 5.35 -14.71
N TRP A 333 -7.43 4.76 -14.00
CA TRP A 333 -6.20 5.43 -13.59
C TRP A 333 -5.06 4.40 -13.44
N GLY A 334 -3.80 4.87 -13.50
CA GLY A 334 -2.62 4.05 -13.27
C GLY A 334 -1.84 4.50 -12.05
N GLY A 335 -1.31 3.53 -11.30
CA GLY A 335 -0.28 3.72 -10.27
C GLY A 335 1.03 3.11 -10.73
N ILE A 336 2.16 3.64 -10.26
CA ILE A 336 3.50 3.12 -10.60
C ILE A 336 3.91 2.16 -9.49
N VAL A 337 3.89 0.86 -9.77
CA VAL A 337 4.25 -0.20 -8.83
C VAL A 337 5.76 -0.41 -8.85
N ASP A 338 6.37 -0.47 -7.69
CA ASP A 338 7.79 -0.78 -7.49
C ASP A 338 7.98 -2.29 -7.29
N MET A 339 8.32 -2.98 -8.37
CA MET A 339 8.47 -4.44 -8.40
C MET A 339 9.88 -4.85 -8.01
N SER A 340 10.04 -5.46 -6.83
CA SER A 340 11.27 -6.15 -6.45
C SER A 340 11.37 -7.52 -7.11
N MET A 341 12.58 -8.07 -7.23
CA MET A 341 12.81 -9.36 -7.89
C MET A 341 12.04 -10.53 -7.27
N ASP A 342 11.81 -10.51 -5.96
CA ASP A 342 11.18 -11.60 -5.21
C ASP A 342 9.74 -11.29 -4.76
N GLY A 343 9.22 -10.13 -5.11
CA GLY A 343 7.86 -9.75 -4.74
C GLY A 343 7.67 -9.28 -3.30
N SER A 344 8.74 -9.19 -2.51
CA SER A 344 8.73 -8.74 -1.11
C SER A 344 9.47 -7.40 -0.93
N PRO A 345 9.11 -6.60 0.09
CA PRO A 345 9.65 -5.25 0.26
C PRO A 345 11.11 -5.21 0.71
N ILE A 346 11.70 -4.03 0.60
CA ILE A 346 13.00 -3.68 1.19
C ILE A 346 12.75 -2.63 2.27
N ILE A 347 13.06 -2.95 3.53
CA ILE A 347 13.06 -2.01 4.66
C ILE A 347 14.39 -2.15 5.35
N ASP A 348 15.37 -1.33 4.97
CA ASP A 348 16.75 -1.51 5.41
C ASP A 348 17.53 -0.19 5.41
N LYS A 349 18.69 -0.22 6.04
CA LYS A 349 19.75 0.77 5.85
C LYS A 349 20.59 0.41 4.62
N THR A 350 21.27 1.39 4.06
CA THR A 350 22.22 1.19 2.95
C THR A 350 23.66 1.20 3.46
N ASP A 351 24.61 0.97 2.54
CA ASP A 351 26.05 1.12 2.82
C ASP A 351 26.45 2.60 2.99
N ILE A 352 25.57 3.55 2.62
CA ILE A 352 25.77 4.99 2.84
C ILE A 352 25.26 5.35 4.23
N GLU A 353 26.13 5.90 5.07
CA GLU A 353 25.76 6.26 6.45
C GLU A 353 24.61 7.28 6.47
N GLY A 354 23.56 6.96 7.23
CA GLY A 354 22.40 7.83 7.36
C GLY A 354 21.36 7.71 6.22
N LEU A 355 21.56 6.79 5.25
CA LEU A 355 20.60 6.56 4.17
C LEU A 355 19.85 5.24 4.36
N TYR A 356 18.51 5.31 4.33
CA TYR A 356 17.60 4.20 4.57
C TYR A 356 16.60 4.04 3.43
N LEU A 357 16.15 2.80 3.18
CA LEU A 357 15.23 2.44 2.09
C LEU A 357 13.95 1.81 2.65
N ASN A 358 12.84 2.19 2.06
CA ASN A 358 11.52 1.60 2.23
C ASN A 358 10.85 1.54 0.86
N ALA A 359 11.04 0.45 0.12
CA ALA A 359 10.71 0.34 -1.29
C ALA A 359 10.47 -1.11 -1.72
N GLY A 360 10.13 -1.34 -3.01
CA GLY A 360 9.95 -2.66 -3.58
C GLY A 360 8.67 -3.35 -3.11
N TRP A 361 7.60 -2.60 -2.95
CA TRP A 361 6.36 -3.05 -2.31
C TRP A 361 5.48 -3.94 -3.19
N CYS A 362 5.71 -3.97 -4.47
CA CYS A 362 4.93 -4.76 -5.41
C CYS A 362 3.42 -4.57 -5.20
N TYR A 363 2.68 -5.63 -5.00
CA TYR A 363 1.25 -5.60 -4.70
C TYR A 363 0.93 -5.39 -3.20
N GLY A 364 1.95 -5.28 -2.35
CA GLY A 364 1.83 -5.28 -0.89
C GLY A 364 1.73 -3.91 -0.23
N GLY A 365 2.03 -2.82 -0.94
CA GLY A 365 2.33 -1.52 -0.35
C GLY A 365 1.24 -0.92 0.52
N PHE A 366 0.04 -0.71 -0.01
CA PHE A 366 -1.01 -0.02 0.74
C PHE A 366 -1.38 -0.71 2.05
N LYS A 367 -1.61 -2.03 1.99
CA LYS A 367 -1.96 -2.81 3.18
C LYS A 367 -0.87 -2.85 4.25
N ALA A 368 0.37 -2.60 3.85
CA ALA A 368 1.53 -2.55 4.73
C ALA A 368 1.76 -1.17 5.35
N THR A 369 1.05 -0.12 4.92
CA THR A 369 1.37 1.27 5.31
C THR A 369 1.61 1.46 6.81
N PRO A 370 0.80 0.94 7.76
CA PRO A 370 1.06 1.10 9.17
C PRO A 370 2.33 0.37 9.65
N ALA A 371 2.46 -0.94 9.36
CA ALA A 371 3.61 -1.72 9.79
C ALA A 371 4.91 -1.26 9.10
N SER A 372 4.83 -0.87 7.83
CA SER A 372 5.94 -0.29 7.10
C SER A 372 6.45 0.99 7.78
N GLY A 373 5.56 1.91 8.11
CA GLY A 373 5.91 3.13 8.82
C GLY A 373 6.51 2.84 10.19
N TRP A 374 5.92 1.91 10.94
CA TRP A 374 6.39 1.52 12.25
C TRP A 374 7.78 0.87 12.23
N CYS A 375 7.99 -0.12 11.38
CA CYS A 375 9.29 -0.79 11.23
C CYS A 375 10.37 0.16 10.67
N PHE A 376 10.02 0.99 9.71
CA PHE A 376 10.99 1.92 9.11
C PHE A 376 11.38 3.03 10.08
N ALA A 377 10.45 3.51 10.91
CA ALA A 377 10.76 4.44 11.98
C ALA A 377 11.75 3.83 12.99
N HIS A 378 11.55 2.56 13.38
CA HIS A 378 12.50 1.83 14.22
C HIS A 378 13.89 1.73 13.55
N THR A 379 13.93 1.31 12.27
CA THR A 379 15.16 1.16 11.52
C THR A 379 15.95 2.47 11.45
N ILE A 380 15.28 3.59 11.18
CA ILE A 380 15.90 4.93 11.17
C ILE A 380 16.35 5.34 12.57
N ALA A 381 15.51 5.18 13.58
CA ALA A 381 15.81 5.62 14.94
C ALA A 381 16.99 4.85 15.53
N ARG A 382 16.99 3.52 15.45
CA ARG A 382 17.95 2.61 16.07
C ARG A 382 19.14 2.25 15.19
N ASN A 383 19.11 2.56 13.89
CA ASN A 383 20.08 2.13 12.89
C ASN A 383 20.20 0.60 12.76
N GLU A 384 19.12 -0.10 13.07
CA GLU A 384 19.00 -1.57 12.99
C GLU A 384 17.56 -1.96 12.60
N ALA A 385 17.41 -3.11 11.93
CA ALA A 385 16.10 -3.63 11.58
C ALA A 385 15.36 -4.12 12.83
N HIS A 386 14.04 -3.91 12.87
CA HIS A 386 13.18 -4.59 13.83
C HIS A 386 13.02 -6.08 13.46
N ALA A 387 12.69 -6.94 14.41
CA ALA A 387 12.49 -8.38 14.17
C ALA A 387 11.50 -8.66 13.02
N LEU A 388 10.42 -7.86 12.92
CA LEU A 388 9.41 -8.00 11.86
C LEU A 388 9.91 -7.65 10.45
N ASN A 389 10.96 -6.86 10.30
CA ASN A 389 11.53 -6.53 9.00
C ASN A 389 12.98 -6.99 8.84
N ALA A 390 13.46 -7.84 9.74
CA ALA A 390 14.85 -8.31 9.72
C ALA A 390 15.22 -9.07 8.43
N ALA A 391 14.25 -9.71 7.79
CA ALA A 391 14.43 -10.40 6.53
C ALA A 391 14.38 -9.48 5.30
N PHE A 392 13.77 -8.29 5.39
CA PHE A 392 13.55 -7.37 4.26
C PHE A 392 14.79 -6.53 3.91
N ARG A 393 15.96 -7.14 4.00
CA ARG A 393 17.26 -6.51 3.76
C ARG A 393 17.52 -6.33 2.27
N LEU A 394 18.22 -5.26 1.92
CA LEU A 394 18.66 -5.01 0.55
C LEU A 394 19.70 -6.05 0.09
N ASP A 395 20.61 -6.48 0.98
CA ASP A 395 21.69 -7.41 0.66
C ASP A 395 21.20 -8.85 0.39
N ARG A 396 19.94 -9.19 0.70
CA ARG A 396 19.38 -10.53 0.46
C ARG A 396 19.48 -10.97 -1.00
N PHE A 397 19.33 -10.03 -1.94
CA PHE A 397 19.45 -10.32 -3.38
C PHE A 397 20.88 -10.71 -3.77
N ARG A 398 21.89 -10.01 -3.22
CA ARG A 398 23.30 -10.35 -3.44
C ARG A 398 23.67 -11.68 -2.80
N ARG A 399 23.02 -12.05 -1.70
CA ARG A 399 23.25 -13.32 -0.98
C ARG A 399 22.47 -14.48 -1.56
N GLY A 400 21.59 -14.23 -2.56
CA GLY A 400 20.74 -15.26 -3.15
C GLY A 400 19.61 -15.75 -2.24
N TYR A 401 19.27 -15.01 -1.19
CA TYR A 401 18.16 -15.31 -0.29
C TYR A 401 16.93 -14.49 -0.72
N THR A 402 15.94 -15.14 -1.32
CA THR A 402 14.71 -14.49 -1.79
C THR A 402 13.52 -14.85 -0.91
N ILE A 403 12.58 -13.90 -0.79
CA ILE A 403 11.33 -14.05 -0.04
C ILE A 403 10.19 -14.04 -1.07
N ASP A 404 9.95 -15.19 -1.71
CA ASP A 404 9.00 -15.29 -2.82
C ASP A 404 7.72 -16.02 -2.42
N GLU A 405 6.70 -15.27 -2.08
CA GLU A 405 5.36 -15.79 -1.75
C GLU A 405 4.71 -16.56 -2.91
N LYS A 406 5.08 -16.27 -4.15
CA LYS A 406 4.51 -16.92 -5.33
C LYS A 406 5.20 -18.25 -5.62
N GLY A 407 6.50 -18.36 -5.33
CA GLY A 407 7.30 -19.56 -5.54
C GLY A 407 6.95 -20.73 -4.61
N VAL A 408 6.21 -20.50 -3.53
CA VAL A 408 5.87 -21.55 -2.54
C VAL A 408 4.54 -22.27 -2.80
N GLY A 409 3.85 -21.98 -3.88
CA GLY A 409 2.59 -22.63 -4.23
C GLY A 409 2.28 -22.58 -5.71
N ALA A 410 1.37 -23.45 -6.13
CA ALA A 410 0.85 -23.41 -7.49
C ALA A 410 0.05 -22.12 -7.72
N THR A 411 0.65 -21.17 -8.39
CA THR A 411 -0.02 -19.96 -8.84
C THR A 411 -0.01 -19.93 -10.36
N PRO A 412 -1.13 -19.73 -11.03
CA PRO A 412 -1.14 -19.51 -12.47
C PRO A 412 -0.49 -18.16 -12.76
N ASN A 413 0.11 -18.05 -13.91
CA ASN A 413 0.60 -16.79 -14.49
C ASN A 413 1.68 -16.10 -13.65
N LEU A 414 2.81 -16.72 -13.61
CA LEU A 414 4.05 -16.14 -13.14
C LEU A 414 4.87 -15.49 -14.28
N HIS A 415 4.30 -15.48 -15.49
CA HIS A 415 5.00 -15.04 -16.70
C HIS A 415 4.22 -13.94 -17.41
#